data_c72f2a7bb47ac2e43b6e90c65853bacd
#
_entry.id   c72f2a7bb47ac2e43b6e90c65853bacd
#
_cell.length_a   1.000
_cell.length_b   1.000
_cell.length_c   1.000
_cell.angle_alpha   90.00
_cell.angle_beta   90.00
_cell.angle_gamma   90.00
#
_symmetry.space_group_name_H-M   'P 1'
#
loop_
_entity.id
_entity.type
_entity.pdbx_description
1 polymer ?
#
loop_
_entity_poly.entity_id
_entity_poly.type
_entity_poly.pdbx_seq_one_letter_code
_entity_poly.pdbx_strand_id
1 'polypeptide(L)'
;RGSLRLLSGFVRNPAKNGRRPDIPDSTIVSRRGVGVGPAIAHNASVSLPRQILPNQFYMITRRCTQRMMLLRPDAEFNALFEYCLAVAAARYEILVILSCVMSNHHHTVVFDPHGNISEFCEYLHRLVAKATNALRGRRENLWSSEALSLVRLVDPEDVLAKLVYAATNPVKDGLVAKVEDWPGVNTLGALLDGHAIETTRPKY
;
A
#
# COMPACT_ATOMS: atom_id res chain seq x y z
N ARG A 1 -26.88 8.04 -7.43
CA ARG A 1 -25.93 6.89 -7.45
C ARG A 1 -24.63 7.42 -8.04
N GLY A 2 -23.67 7.84 -7.18
CA GLY A 2 -22.40 8.39 -7.62
C GLY A 2 -21.45 7.26 -8.02
N SER A 3 -20.93 7.30 -9.24
CA SER A 3 -19.79 6.51 -9.68
C SER A 3 -18.53 7.16 -9.14
N LEU A 4 -17.63 6.37 -8.53
CA LEU A 4 -16.31 6.81 -8.11
C LEU A 4 -15.28 6.32 -9.13
N ARG A 5 -14.27 7.16 -9.40
CA ARG A 5 -13.19 6.82 -10.33
C ARG A 5 -11.90 6.64 -9.55
N LEU A 6 -11.24 5.50 -9.75
CA LEU A 6 -9.84 5.32 -9.42
C LEU A 6 -9.02 5.92 -10.55
N LEU A 7 -8.34 7.05 -10.29
CA LEU A 7 -7.43 7.64 -11.25
C LEU A 7 -6.14 6.80 -11.27
N SER A 8 -5.98 5.95 -12.28
CA SER A 8 -4.70 5.37 -12.64
C SER A 8 -3.98 6.39 -13.53
N GLY A 9 -3.07 7.18 -12.97
CA GLY A 9 -2.40 8.23 -13.69
C GLY A 9 -0.88 8.14 -13.53
N PHE A 10 -0.19 8.08 -14.67
CA PHE A 10 1.25 8.33 -14.74
C PHE A 10 1.49 9.80 -14.38
N VAL A 11 2.00 10.07 -13.19
CA VAL A 11 2.43 11.43 -12.82
C VAL A 11 3.60 11.79 -13.72
N ARG A 12 3.38 12.69 -14.70
CA ARG A 12 4.49 13.36 -15.41
C ARG A 12 5.33 14.06 -14.36
N ASN A 13 6.58 13.63 -14.21
CA ASN A 13 7.55 14.17 -13.27
C ASN A 13 7.77 15.68 -13.51
N PRO A 14 7.42 16.60 -12.60
CA PRO A 14 7.69 18.02 -12.73
C PRO A 14 9.12 18.42 -12.33
N ALA A 15 10.03 17.47 -12.07
CA ALA A 15 11.38 17.78 -11.63
C ALA A 15 12.40 17.80 -12.79
N LYS A 16 12.34 18.85 -13.62
CA LYS A 16 13.50 19.41 -14.30
C LYS A 16 13.58 20.88 -13.96
N ASN A 17 14.01 21.22 -12.76
CA ASN A 17 14.73 22.46 -12.47
C ASN A 17 15.53 22.26 -11.20
N GLY A 18 16.85 22.36 -11.40
CA GLY A 18 17.85 22.08 -10.39
C GLY A 18 17.88 23.05 -9.21
N ARG A 19 18.21 22.49 -8.08
CA ARG A 19 19.20 22.92 -7.08
C ARG A 19 19.10 21.96 -5.92
N ARG A 20 20.19 21.24 -5.66
CA ARG A 20 20.34 20.51 -4.39
C ARG A 20 20.55 21.56 -3.28
N PRO A 21 19.86 21.45 -2.14
CA PRO A 21 20.21 22.21 -0.96
C PRO A 21 21.43 21.56 -0.30
N ASP A 22 22.43 22.36 0.01
CA ASP A 22 23.64 21.99 0.74
C ASP A 22 23.30 21.53 2.15
N ILE A 23 23.78 20.35 2.53
CA ILE A 23 23.71 19.81 3.89
C ILE A 23 24.98 20.29 4.62
N PRO A 24 24.86 21.00 5.75
CA PRO A 24 26.05 21.37 6.52
C PRO A 24 26.57 20.16 7.29
N ASP A 25 27.89 20.00 7.18
CA ASP A 25 28.72 19.00 7.84
C ASP A 25 28.72 19.24 9.36
N SER A 26 28.20 18.27 10.14
CA SER A 26 28.21 18.37 11.61
C SER A 26 29.41 17.62 12.18
N THR A 27 30.40 18.40 12.57
CA THR A 27 31.60 18.04 13.30
C THR A 27 31.26 17.30 14.61
N ILE A 28 31.76 16.08 14.73
CA ILE A 28 31.65 15.27 15.96
C ILE A 28 32.69 15.75 16.96
N VAL A 29 32.25 16.32 18.08
CA VAL A 29 33.11 16.62 19.23
C VAL A 29 33.06 15.43 20.20
N SER A 30 34.18 14.72 20.32
CA SER A 30 34.45 13.69 21.32
C SER A 30 34.55 14.28 22.70
N ARG A 31 33.77 13.84 23.67
CA ARG A 31 34.04 14.00 25.11
C ARG A 31 34.19 12.63 25.76
N ARG A 32 35.40 12.37 26.27
CA ARG A 32 35.71 11.28 27.22
C ARG A 32 35.15 11.63 28.59
N GLY A 33 34.67 10.60 29.30
CA GLY A 33 34.52 10.70 30.76
C GLY A 33 33.60 9.66 31.41
N VAL A 34 34.24 8.73 32.13
CA VAL A 34 33.87 8.08 33.36
C VAL A 34 32.90 6.87 33.29
N GLY A 35 33.47 5.72 33.67
CA GLY A 35 32.77 4.43 33.77
C GLY A 35 31.83 4.34 34.97
N VAL A 36 30.71 3.72 34.73
CA VAL A 36 29.80 3.13 35.75
C VAL A 36 29.40 1.75 35.22
N GLY A 37 29.46 0.76 36.11
CA GLY A 37 29.32 -0.66 35.86
C GLY A 37 28.01 -1.11 35.21
N PRO A 38 27.87 -2.42 34.85
CA PRO A 38 26.88 -2.88 33.90
C PRO A 38 25.46 -2.93 34.53
N ALA A 39 24.66 -1.96 34.18
CA ALA A 39 23.21 -2.07 34.25
C ALA A 39 22.75 -2.93 33.08
N ILE A 40 22.05 -4.03 33.35
CA ILE A 40 21.39 -4.87 32.37
C ILE A 40 20.33 -3.99 31.68
N ALA A 41 20.72 -3.37 30.56
CA ALA A 41 19.79 -2.63 29.72
C ALA A 41 18.95 -3.66 28.96
N HIS A 42 17.70 -3.85 29.33
CA HIS A 42 16.70 -4.36 28.44
C HIS A 42 16.61 -3.37 27.26
N ASN A 43 17.28 -3.69 26.17
CA ASN A 43 17.14 -2.98 24.90
C ASN A 43 15.71 -3.19 24.38
N ALA A 44 14.76 -2.44 24.89
CA ALA A 44 13.54 -2.14 24.16
C ALA A 44 13.99 -1.28 22.96
N SER A 45 14.20 -1.92 21.82
CA SER A 45 14.37 -1.24 20.54
C SER A 45 13.12 -0.43 20.26
N VAL A 46 13.12 0.82 20.71
CA VAL A 46 12.08 1.79 20.35
C VAL A 46 12.29 2.07 18.86
N SER A 47 11.48 1.44 18.02
CA SER A 47 11.46 1.77 16.60
C SER A 47 11.02 3.22 16.45
N LEU A 48 11.88 4.03 15.83
CA LEU A 48 11.52 5.42 15.51
C LEU A 48 10.22 5.46 14.69
N PRO A 49 9.34 6.45 14.95
CA PRO A 49 8.16 6.65 14.13
C PRO A 49 8.54 6.74 12.66
N ARG A 50 7.75 6.12 11.78
CA ARG A 50 7.97 6.25 10.33
C ARG A 50 7.83 7.71 9.93
N GLN A 51 8.83 8.23 9.25
CA GLN A 51 8.73 9.55 8.65
C GLN A 51 7.84 9.46 7.41
N ILE A 52 6.68 10.09 7.46
CA ILE A 52 5.77 10.25 6.32
C ILE A 52 6.07 11.61 5.68
N LEU A 53 6.30 11.59 4.37
CA LEU A 53 6.61 12.77 3.60
C LEU A 53 5.62 12.90 2.44
N PRO A 54 5.21 14.12 2.07
CA PRO A 54 4.41 14.34 0.88
C PRO A 54 5.23 14.06 -0.40
N ASN A 55 4.52 13.90 -1.51
CA ASN A 55 5.11 13.65 -2.83
C ASN A 55 5.98 12.39 -2.89
N GLN A 56 5.54 11.30 -2.28
CA GLN A 56 6.27 10.04 -2.26
C GLN A 56 5.44 8.89 -2.83
N PHE A 57 6.15 7.92 -3.42
CA PHE A 57 5.57 6.63 -3.76
C PHE A 57 5.71 5.65 -2.61
N TYR A 58 4.67 4.84 -2.40
CA TYR A 58 4.66 3.80 -1.39
C TYR A 58 4.14 2.49 -1.96
N MET A 59 4.75 1.37 -1.53
CA MET A 59 4.17 0.04 -1.68
C MET A 59 3.58 -0.40 -0.34
N ILE A 60 2.30 -0.71 -0.36
CA ILE A 60 1.52 -1.21 0.76
C ILE A 60 1.37 -2.71 0.61
N THR A 61 1.68 -3.47 1.67
CA THR A 61 1.35 -4.90 1.74
C THR A 61 0.63 -5.19 3.04
N ARG A 62 -0.56 -5.79 2.96
CA ARG A 62 -1.35 -6.19 4.13
C ARG A 62 -1.80 -7.63 3.98
N ARG A 63 -1.58 -8.45 5.03
CA ARG A 63 -1.93 -9.88 5.06
C ARG A 63 -3.13 -10.15 5.94
N CYS A 64 -3.90 -11.16 5.56
CA CYS A 64 -4.97 -11.69 6.40
C CYS A 64 -4.40 -12.39 7.65
N THR A 65 -5.25 -12.43 8.69
CA THR A 65 -4.95 -13.19 9.90
C THR A 65 -4.63 -14.64 9.55
N GLN A 66 -3.58 -15.20 10.20
CA GLN A 66 -3.12 -16.57 10.01
C GLN A 66 -2.93 -16.98 8.54
N ARG A 67 -2.71 -16.01 7.64
CA ARG A 67 -2.60 -16.21 6.18
C ARG A 67 -3.81 -16.90 5.55
N MET A 68 -4.98 -16.81 6.19
CA MET A 68 -6.22 -17.38 5.67
C MET A 68 -6.62 -16.71 4.35
N MET A 69 -7.19 -17.47 3.43
CA MET A 69 -7.61 -17.02 2.08
C MET A 69 -8.94 -16.23 2.13
N LEU A 70 -9.00 -15.18 2.96
CA LEU A 70 -10.21 -14.39 3.20
C LEU A 70 -10.53 -13.39 2.10
N LEU A 71 -9.53 -13.08 1.24
CA LEU A 71 -9.65 -12.20 0.08
C LEU A 71 -9.80 -13.00 -1.24
N ARG A 72 -10.20 -14.27 -1.14
CA ARG A 72 -10.34 -15.12 -2.34
C ARG A 72 -11.15 -14.39 -3.43
N PRO A 73 -10.69 -14.44 -4.69
CA PRO A 73 -11.33 -13.73 -5.77
C PRO A 73 -12.71 -14.30 -6.08
N ASP A 74 -13.68 -13.43 -6.14
CA ASP A 74 -14.99 -13.60 -6.76
C ASP A 74 -15.54 -12.21 -7.14
N ALA A 75 -16.57 -12.18 -7.97
CA ALA A 75 -17.10 -10.92 -8.51
C ALA A 75 -17.56 -9.94 -7.42
N GLU A 76 -18.15 -10.45 -6.33
CA GLU A 76 -18.66 -9.62 -5.24
C GLU A 76 -17.51 -9.02 -4.44
N PHE A 77 -16.50 -9.83 -4.10
CA PHE A 77 -15.34 -9.36 -3.37
C PHE A 77 -14.49 -8.39 -4.20
N ASN A 78 -14.28 -8.66 -5.50
CA ASN A 78 -13.53 -7.78 -6.38
C ASN A 78 -14.20 -6.39 -6.44
N ALA A 79 -15.50 -6.33 -6.69
CA ALA A 79 -16.26 -5.07 -6.70
C ALA A 79 -16.22 -4.35 -5.35
N LEU A 80 -16.26 -5.10 -4.23
CA LEU A 80 -16.14 -4.57 -2.87
C LEU A 80 -14.77 -3.92 -2.65
N PHE A 81 -13.69 -4.64 -3.01
CA PHE A 81 -12.33 -4.13 -2.78
C PHE A 81 -12.06 -2.87 -3.61
N GLU A 82 -12.39 -2.90 -4.90
CA GLU A 82 -12.25 -1.75 -5.80
C GLU A 82 -13.02 -0.53 -5.29
N TYR A 83 -14.26 -0.73 -4.84
CA TYR A 83 -15.05 0.34 -4.24
C TYR A 83 -14.41 0.90 -2.98
N CYS A 84 -13.98 0.05 -2.03
CA CYS A 84 -13.29 0.49 -0.82
C CYS A 84 -12.01 1.27 -1.13
N LEU A 85 -11.24 0.80 -2.12
CA LEU A 85 -10.02 1.44 -2.58
C LEU A 85 -10.31 2.83 -3.17
N ALA A 86 -11.32 2.94 -4.03
CA ALA A 86 -11.73 4.21 -4.64
C ALA A 86 -12.23 5.23 -3.59
N VAL A 87 -13.04 4.77 -2.63
CA VAL A 87 -13.52 5.63 -1.53
C VAL A 87 -12.37 6.16 -0.67
N ALA A 88 -11.42 5.28 -0.33
CA ALA A 88 -10.26 5.66 0.48
C ALA A 88 -9.33 6.61 -0.30
N ALA A 89 -9.06 6.31 -1.57
CA ALA A 89 -8.22 7.12 -2.44
C ALA A 89 -8.80 8.53 -2.63
N ALA A 90 -10.08 8.64 -2.92
CA ALA A 90 -10.77 9.93 -3.06
C ALA A 90 -10.79 10.74 -1.76
N ARG A 91 -10.94 10.07 -0.61
CA ARG A 91 -11.02 10.74 0.70
C ARG A 91 -9.69 11.38 1.12
N TYR A 92 -8.58 10.73 0.83
CA TYR A 92 -7.24 11.13 1.28
C TYR A 92 -6.36 11.66 0.14
N GLU A 93 -6.95 11.85 -1.04
CA GLU A 93 -6.27 12.36 -2.24
C GLU A 93 -5.03 11.55 -2.62
N ILE A 94 -5.12 10.22 -2.44
CA ILE A 94 -4.08 9.26 -2.82
C ILE A 94 -4.29 8.83 -4.27
N LEU A 95 -3.22 8.85 -5.07
CA LEU A 95 -3.25 8.32 -6.42
C LEU A 95 -2.85 6.84 -6.40
N VAL A 96 -3.80 5.96 -6.73
CA VAL A 96 -3.52 4.53 -6.86
C VAL A 96 -2.91 4.26 -8.22
N ILE A 97 -1.69 3.72 -8.22
CA ILE A 97 -0.97 3.39 -9.46
C ILE A 97 -1.29 1.96 -9.88
N LEU A 98 -1.15 1.01 -8.95
CA LEU A 98 -1.44 -0.40 -9.20
C LEU A 98 -1.92 -1.07 -7.91
N SER A 99 -2.92 -1.94 -8.02
CA SER A 99 -3.31 -2.83 -6.93
C SER A 99 -3.46 -4.25 -7.44
N CYS A 100 -2.86 -5.22 -6.75
CA CYS A 100 -3.04 -6.65 -6.96
C CYS A 100 -3.47 -7.30 -5.65
N VAL A 101 -4.62 -7.98 -5.67
CA VAL A 101 -5.19 -8.65 -4.50
C VAL A 101 -5.08 -10.14 -4.66
N MET A 102 -4.27 -10.75 -3.81
CA MET A 102 -4.12 -12.20 -3.68
C MET A 102 -5.17 -12.75 -2.71
N SER A 103 -5.33 -14.06 -2.65
CA SER A 103 -6.36 -14.67 -1.79
C SER A 103 -6.19 -14.37 -0.29
N ASN A 104 -5.00 -14.03 0.19
CA ASN A 104 -4.69 -13.82 1.61
C ASN A 104 -3.92 -12.53 1.93
N HIS A 105 -3.62 -11.71 0.94
CA HIS A 105 -2.96 -10.42 1.09
C HIS A 105 -3.19 -9.54 -0.13
N HIS A 106 -2.82 -8.27 -0.04
CA HIS A 106 -2.79 -7.40 -1.22
C HIS A 106 -1.47 -6.62 -1.28
N HIS A 107 -1.11 -6.23 -2.50
CA HIS A 107 -0.07 -5.29 -2.82
C HIS A 107 -0.70 -4.10 -3.53
N THR A 108 -0.43 -2.88 -3.03
CA THR A 108 -0.95 -1.66 -3.65
C THR A 108 0.18 -0.64 -3.72
N VAL A 109 0.49 -0.17 -4.93
CA VAL A 109 1.46 0.91 -5.17
C VAL A 109 0.67 2.19 -5.35
N VAL A 110 1.04 3.20 -4.59
CA VAL A 110 0.36 4.51 -4.57
C VAL A 110 1.36 5.65 -4.63
N PHE A 111 0.89 6.81 -5.07
CA PHE A 111 1.56 8.09 -4.88
C PHE A 111 0.78 8.93 -3.89
N ASP A 112 1.47 9.47 -2.89
CA ASP A 112 0.93 10.30 -1.82
C ASP A 112 1.39 11.76 -1.99
N PRO A 113 0.54 12.64 -2.51
CA PRO A 113 0.90 14.06 -2.71
C PRO A 113 1.04 14.84 -1.40
N HIS A 114 0.33 14.41 -0.34
CA HIS A 114 0.08 15.26 0.83
C HIS A 114 0.66 14.71 2.15
N GLY A 115 1.14 13.46 2.18
CA GLY A 115 1.58 12.78 3.41
C GLY A 115 0.44 12.12 4.18
N ASN A 116 -0.64 11.72 3.50
CA ASN A 116 -1.85 11.13 4.08
C ASN A 116 -1.85 9.58 4.07
N ILE A 117 -0.72 8.96 3.75
CA ILE A 117 -0.64 7.50 3.53
C ILE A 117 -1.07 6.68 4.75
N SER A 118 -0.79 7.17 5.97
CA SER A 118 -1.14 6.45 7.20
C SER A 118 -2.65 6.37 7.40
N GLU A 119 -3.33 7.50 7.28
CA GLU A 119 -4.78 7.65 7.41
C GLU A 119 -5.51 6.90 6.28
N PHE A 120 -4.96 6.97 5.07
CA PHE A 120 -5.45 6.20 3.93
C PHE A 120 -5.40 4.69 4.22
N CYS A 121 -4.25 4.17 4.68
CA CYS A 121 -4.09 2.76 4.99
C CYS A 121 -5.05 2.31 6.10
N GLU A 122 -5.17 3.08 7.18
CA GLU A 122 -6.09 2.78 8.28
C GLU A 122 -7.53 2.71 7.79
N TYR A 123 -7.96 3.72 7.02
CA TYR A 123 -9.32 3.81 6.51
C TYR A 123 -9.64 2.71 5.52
N LEU A 124 -8.75 2.48 4.53
CA LEU A 124 -8.90 1.41 3.54
C LEU A 124 -9.06 0.04 4.22
N HIS A 125 -8.11 -0.30 5.11
CA HIS A 125 -8.11 -1.61 5.74
C HIS A 125 -9.33 -1.81 6.66
N ARG A 126 -9.79 -0.75 7.33
CA ARG A 126 -11.02 -0.78 8.13
C ARG A 126 -12.27 -1.01 7.26
N LEU A 127 -12.38 -0.33 6.11
CA LEU A 127 -13.49 -0.51 5.18
C LEU A 127 -13.50 -1.93 4.62
N VAL A 128 -12.36 -2.40 4.08
CA VAL A 128 -12.23 -3.74 3.52
C VAL A 128 -12.56 -4.80 4.57
N ALA A 129 -12.05 -4.66 5.81
CA ALA A 129 -12.35 -5.62 6.88
C ALA A 129 -13.83 -5.70 7.20
N LYS A 130 -14.49 -4.56 7.39
CA LYS A 130 -15.93 -4.52 7.68
C LYS A 130 -16.77 -5.11 6.55
N ALA A 131 -16.48 -4.70 5.32
CA ALA A 131 -17.23 -5.14 4.16
C ALA A 131 -17.00 -6.63 3.85
N THR A 132 -15.74 -7.12 3.91
CA THR A 132 -15.42 -8.53 3.70
C THR A 132 -16.03 -9.42 4.78
N ASN A 133 -15.97 -9.00 6.04
CA ASN A 133 -16.60 -9.76 7.12
C ASN A 133 -18.12 -9.83 6.94
N ALA A 134 -18.76 -8.74 6.52
CA ALA A 134 -20.19 -8.76 6.20
C ALA A 134 -20.49 -9.71 5.02
N LEU A 135 -19.72 -9.61 3.92
CA LEU A 135 -19.87 -10.47 2.74
C LEU A 135 -19.67 -11.95 3.07
N ARG A 136 -18.70 -12.27 3.94
CA ARG A 136 -18.35 -13.67 4.31
C ARG A 136 -19.07 -14.19 5.56
N GLY A 137 -19.97 -13.42 6.17
CA GLY A 137 -20.67 -13.79 7.41
C GLY A 137 -19.72 -13.95 8.62
N ARG A 138 -18.63 -13.21 8.67
CA ARG A 138 -17.58 -13.29 9.71
C ARG A 138 -17.68 -12.15 10.72
N ARG A 139 -17.14 -12.39 11.93
CA ARG A 139 -17.06 -11.38 13.00
C ARG A 139 -15.64 -11.22 13.55
N GLU A 140 -14.69 -12.03 13.08
CA GLU A 140 -13.30 -12.07 13.53
C GLU A 140 -12.43 -11.04 12.80
N ASN A 141 -11.22 -10.82 13.31
CA ASN A 141 -10.24 -9.97 12.65
C ASN A 141 -9.92 -10.48 11.24
N LEU A 142 -10.02 -9.60 10.25
CA LEU A 142 -9.63 -9.91 8.87
C LEU A 142 -8.11 -9.88 8.71
N TRP A 143 -7.48 -8.84 9.25
CA TRP A 143 -6.07 -8.58 9.06
C TRP A 143 -5.21 -9.20 10.16
N SER A 144 -3.98 -9.59 9.79
CA SER A 144 -2.95 -10.01 10.74
C SER A 144 -2.68 -8.93 11.79
N SER A 145 -2.34 -9.35 13.01
CA SER A 145 -1.84 -8.47 14.07
C SER A 145 -0.44 -7.92 13.77
N GLU A 146 0.28 -8.50 12.81
CA GLU A 146 1.55 -7.96 12.34
C GLU A 146 1.38 -6.55 11.80
N ALA A 147 2.42 -5.75 11.96
CA ALA A 147 2.42 -4.39 11.43
C ALA A 147 2.24 -4.37 9.91
N LEU A 148 1.51 -3.38 9.43
CA LEU A 148 1.41 -3.07 8.01
C LEU A 148 2.81 -2.87 7.41
N SER A 149 3.12 -3.57 6.31
CA SER A 149 4.30 -3.28 5.52
C SER A 149 4.01 -2.09 4.60
N LEU A 150 4.70 -0.98 4.88
CA LEU A 150 4.65 0.24 4.11
C LEU A 150 6.09 0.60 3.72
N VAL A 151 6.42 0.47 2.44
CA VAL A 151 7.75 0.72 1.89
C VAL A 151 7.71 1.98 1.04
N ARG A 152 8.51 2.99 1.40
CA ARG A 152 8.70 4.17 0.56
C ARG A 152 9.61 3.81 -0.61
N LEU A 153 9.22 4.19 -1.82
CA LEU A 153 9.96 3.97 -3.06
C LEU A 153 10.60 5.30 -3.46
N VAL A 154 11.91 5.35 -3.42
CA VAL A 154 12.66 6.62 -3.60
C VAL A 154 13.05 6.81 -5.05
N ASP A 155 13.53 5.77 -5.69
CA ASP A 155 14.05 5.83 -7.05
C ASP A 155 13.01 5.33 -8.07
N PRO A 156 12.98 5.87 -9.30
CA PRO A 156 12.07 5.41 -10.35
C PRO A 156 12.20 3.93 -10.67
N GLU A 157 13.40 3.38 -10.58
CA GLU A 157 13.69 1.97 -10.79
C GLU A 157 13.03 1.09 -9.72
N ASP A 158 13.03 1.55 -8.46
CA ASP A 158 12.33 0.87 -7.35
C ASP A 158 10.82 0.88 -7.58
N VAL A 159 10.27 2.01 -8.05
CA VAL A 159 8.84 2.10 -8.38
C VAL A 159 8.48 1.08 -9.46
N LEU A 160 9.24 1.05 -10.56
CA LEU A 160 9.00 0.10 -11.65
C LEU A 160 9.14 -1.36 -11.18
N ALA A 161 10.19 -1.67 -10.43
CA ALA A 161 10.41 -3.02 -9.89
C ALA A 161 9.25 -3.46 -8.98
N LYS A 162 8.70 -2.56 -8.16
CA LYS A 162 7.56 -2.87 -7.28
C LYS A 162 6.24 -2.96 -8.03
N LEU A 163 6.05 -2.20 -9.10
CA LEU A 163 4.89 -2.36 -9.99
C LEU A 163 4.91 -3.73 -10.66
N VAL A 164 6.05 -4.11 -11.26
CA VAL A 164 6.23 -5.45 -11.87
C VAL A 164 6.02 -6.54 -10.82
N TYR A 165 6.66 -6.41 -9.65
CA TYR A 165 6.50 -7.38 -8.56
C TYR A 165 5.03 -7.57 -8.16
N ALA A 166 4.30 -6.48 -7.94
CA ALA A 166 2.90 -6.53 -7.51
C ALA A 166 2.00 -7.12 -8.60
N ALA A 167 2.17 -6.68 -9.87
CA ALA A 167 1.35 -7.14 -10.98
C ALA A 167 1.54 -8.63 -11.29
N THR A 168 2.79 -9.13 -11.21
CA THR A 168 3.14 -10.52 -11.55
C THR A 168 3.04 -11.50 -10.38
N ASN A 169 2.62 -11.04 -9.20
CA ASN A 169 2.55 -11.88 -8.00
C ASN A 169 1.76 -13.19 -8.21
N PRO A 170 0.57 -13.19 -8.87
CA PRO A 170 -0.18 -14.43 -9.11
C PRO A 170 0.56 -15.45 -9.99
N VAL A 171 1.32 -14.97 -10.98
CA VAL A 171 2.14 -15.83 -11.87
C VAL A 171 3.35 -16.37 -11.12
N LYS A 172 4.01 -15.50 -10.35
CA LYS A 172 5.19 -15.86 -9.55
C LYS A 172 4.88 -16.91 -8.49
N ASP A 173 3.67 -16.85 -7.90
CA ASP A 173 3.19 -17.85 -6.93
C ASP A 173 2.60 -19.12 -7.62
N GLY A 174 2.67 -19.21 -8.95
CA GLY A 174 2.22 -20.37 -9.72
C GLY A 174 0.70 -20.57 -9.73
N LEU A 175 -0.08 -19.51 -9.45
CA LEU A 175 -1.53 -19.60 -9.40
C LEU A 175 -2.19 -19.50 -10.78
N VAL A 176 -1.55 -18.80 -11.70
CA VAL A 176 -1.98 -18.64 -13.10
C VAL A 176 -0.76 -18.62 -14.01
N ALA A 177 -0.95 -18.90 -15.30
CA ALA A 177 0.12 -18.87 -16.29
C ALA A 177 0.47 -17.44 -16.75
N LYS A 178 -0.53 -16.56 -16.80
CA LYS A 178 -0.41 -15.17 -17.22
C LYS A 178 -1.12 -14.25 -16.25
N VAL A 179 -0.72 -12.98 -16.23
CA VAL A 179 -1.29 -11.97 -15.31
C VAL A 179 -2.78 -11.73 -15.59
N GLU A 180 -3.17 -11.73 -16.84
CA GLU A 180 -4.55 -11.54 -17.29
C GLU A 180 -5.49 -12.68 -16.88
N ASP A 181 -4.96 -13.87 -16.60
CA ASP A 181 -5.73 -15.04 -16.15
C ASP A 181 -6.09 -14.95 -14.65
N TRP A 182 -5.56 -13.98 -13.91
CA TRP A 182 -5.85 -13.84 -12.49
C TRP A 182 -7.29 -13.34 -12.27
N PRO A 183 -8.17 -14.15 -11.60
CA PRO A 183 -9.56 -13.78 -11.42
C PRO A 183 -9.81 -12.71 -10.34
N GLY A 184 -8.78 -12.36 -9.57
CA GLY A 184 -8.83 -11.33 -8.53
C GLY A 184 -8.54 -9.94 -9.07
N VAL A 185 -8.66 -8.94 -8.20
CA VAL A 185 -8.32 -7.56 -8.56
C VAL A 185 -6.85 -7.48 -8.96
N ASN A 186 -6.61 -7.03 -10.18
CA ASN A 186 -5.29 -6.64 -10.68
C ASN A 186 -5.47 -5.48 -11.67
N THR A 187 -5.05 -4.29 -11.26
CA THR A 187 -5.32 -3.08 -12.03
C THR A 187 -4.26 -2.79 -13.11
N LEU A 188 -3.42 -3.79 -13.46
CA LEU A 188 -2.37 -3.63 -14.48
C LEU A 188 -2.96 -3.23 -15.84
N GLY A 189 -4.05 -3.89 -16.27
CA GLY A 189 -4.70 -3.56 -17.55
C GLY A 189 -5.11 -2.08 -17.62
N ALA A 190 -5.79 -1.59 -16.58
CA ALA A 190 -6.19 -0.19 -16.50
C ALA A 190 -4.99 0.77 -16.52
N LEU A 191 -3.88 0.39 -15.86
CA LEU A 191 -2.65 1.17 -15.87
C LEU A 191 -2.02 1.25 -17.27
N LEU A 192 -1.94 0.12 -17.99
CA LEU A 192 -1.35 0.05 -19.32
C LEU A 192 -2.20 0.79 -20.36
N ASP A 193 -3.53 0.66 -20.25
CA ASP A 193 -4.48 1.30 -21.17
C ASP A 193 -4.71 2.78 -20.82
N GLY A 194 -4.20 3.26 -19.71
CA GLY A 194 -4.32 4.66 -19.27
C GLY A 194 -5.74 5.09 -18.94
N HIS A 195 -6.61 4.16 -18.54
CA HIS A 195 -7.99 4.48 -18.16
C HIS A 195 -8.24 4.36 -16.65
N ALA A 196 -9.22 5.11 -16.17
CA ALA A 196 -9.66 5.03 -14.78
C ALA A 196 -10.61 3.85 -14.57
N ILE A 197 -10.47 3.17 -13.42
CA ILE A 197 -11.42 2.14 -13.02
C ILE A 197 -12.66 2.81 -12.41
N GLU A 198 -13.81 2.60 -13.02
CA GLU A 198 -15.09 3.07 -12.50
C GLU A 198 -15.70 2.00 -11.60
N THR A 199 -16.09 2.41 -10.41
CA THR A 199 -16.69 1.49 -9.42
C THR A 199 -17.95 2.09 -8.83
N THR A 200 -18.89 1.22 -8.49
CA THR A 200 -20.16 1.60 -7.85
C THR A 200 -20.29 0.89 -6.50
N ARG A 201 -21.02 1.53 -5.58
CA ARG A 201 -21.23 0.94 -4.26
C ARG A 201 -21.95 -0.42 -4.39
N PRO A 202 -21.36 -1.51 -3.85
CA PRO A 202 -22.01 -2.81 -3.79
C PRO A 202 -23.31 -2.77 -2.98
N LYS A 203 -24.24 -3.72 -3.23
CA LYS A 203 -25.60 -3.72 -2.67
C LYS A 203 -25.75 -4.43 -1.31
N TYR A 204 -24.68 -4.70 -0.59
CA TYR A 204 -24.74 -5.37 0.73
C TYR A 204 -24.15 -4.53 1.85
#